data_303ff286e3e6fc8451cde7380a7ed989
#
_entry.id   303ff286e3e6fc8451cde7380a7ed989
#
_cell.length_a   1.000
_cell.length_b   1.000
_cell.length_c   1.000
_cell.angle_alpha   90.00
_cell.angle_beta   90.00
_cell.angle_gamma   90.00
#
_symmetry.space_group_name_H-M   'P 1'
#
loop_
_entity.id
_entity.type
_entity.pdbx_description
1 polymer ?
#
loop_
_entity_poly.entity_id
_entity_poly.type
_entity_poly.pdbx_seq_one_letter_code
_entity_poly.pdbx_strand_id
1 'polypeptide(L)'
;EYRSYRNVACVQSYSCSATSVVVLDRGNNTTCTINLHGATVVSWRVNNQEQLFVSKQAVFDGKKAIRGGIPFVFPQFGAWTFGPPHGFARIVRWNVEKPPERLPSGDVEAIFSIMDSEFTRSMWNYPFKLTYRLILREKELHFNIGVYNPSKDHTFSFNLLLHTYFKVPDVRRCQITGLHGCTFIDKTRDNQIFQEGRDVVTVCEWTDRIYQNTQPEHIITNVVSGRKMRVQKYNFPDTVVWNPWQEKARDIPDFGDDEFPNMICVESGHVSSPVILLPGTAFEASQILQV
;
A
#
# COMPACT_ATOMS: atom_id res chain seq x y z
N GLU A 1 44.56 20.66 -4.98
CA GLU A 1 43.95 20.22 -6.24
C GLU A 1 43.63 18.72 -6.30
N TYR A 2 44.39 17.88 -5.59
CA TYR A 2 44.18 16.42 -5.60
C TYR A 2 42.99 15.95 -4.74
N ARG A 3 42.49 16.76 -3.81
CA ARG A 3 41.39 16.41 -2.93
C ARG A 3 39.99 16.59 -3.56
N SER A 4 39.86 17.46 -4.57
CA SER A 4 38.58 17.71 -5.20
C SER A 4 38.16 16.61 -6.17
N TYR A 5 39.11 15.97 -6.83
CA TYR A 5 38.81 14.90 -7.81
C TYR A 5 38.37 13.58 -7.16
N ARG A 6 38.84 13.25 -5.96
CA ARG A 6 38.41 12.05 -5.26
C ARG A 6 37.00 12.18 -4.72
N ASN A 7 36.58 13.38 -4.32
CA ASN A 7 35.25 13.60 -3.82
C ASN A 7 34.19 13.57 -4.93
N VAL A 8 34.52 14.03 -6.13
CA VAL A 8 33.57 14.02 -7.26
C VAL A 8 33.36 12.59 -7.77
N ALA A 9 34.39 11.77 -7.85
CA ALA A 9 34.27 10.38 -8.27
C ALA A 9 33.51 9.53 -7.25
N CYS A 10 33.70 9.80 -5.96
CA CYS A 10 32.99 9.12 -4.88
C CYS A 10 31.48 9.51 -4.85
N VAL A 11 31.17 10.77 -5.10
CA VAL A 11 29.78 11.26 -5.15
C VAL A 11 29.04 10.68 -6.36
N GLN A 12 29.71 10.55 -7.51
CA GLN A 12 29.09 9.93 -8.69
C GLN A 12 28.84 8.42 -8.52
N SER A 13 29.73 7.69 -7.86
CA SER A 13 29.52 6.27 -7.62
C SER A 13 28.42 6.03 -6.59
N TYR A 14 28.27 6.91 -5.60
CA TYR A 14 27.18 6.85 -4.64
C TYR A 14 25.83 7.19 -5.26
N SER A 15 25.75 8.13 -6.19
CA SER A 15 24.50 8.51 -6.83
C SER A 15 23.94 7.44 -7.77
N CYS A 16 24.78 6.58 -8.35
CA CYS A 16 24.34 5.51 -9.25
C CYS A 16 23.85 4.24 -8.54
N SER A 17 24.27 3.99 -7.28
CA SER A 17 23.92 2.75 -6.57
C SER A 17 22.98 2.95 -5.39
N ALA A 18 22.72 4.19 -4.96
CA ALA A 18 22.24 4.44 -3.60
C ALA A 18 20.82 4.96 -3.47
N THR A 19 20.10 5.33 -4.55
CA THR A 19 18.73 5.81 -4.39
C THR A 19 17.79 4.63 -4.27
N SER A 20 17.65 4.12 -3.05
CA SER A 20 16.68 3.07 -2.73
C SER A 20 15.42 3.64 -2.06
N VAL A 21 15.51 4.85 -1.53
CA VAL A 21 14.39 5.53 -0.85
C VAL A 21 14.23 6.95 -1.34
N VAL A 22 13.00 7.44 -1.29
CA VAL A 22 12.62 8.82 -1.58
C VAL A 22 11.86 9.34 -0.38
N VAL A 23 12.20 10.55 0.09
CA VAL A 23 11.56 11.17 1.25
C VAL A 23 10.85 12.44 0.80
N LEU A 24 9.55 12.52 1.12
CA LEU A 24 8.78 13.73 1.04
C LEU A 24 8.81 14.37 2.44
N ASP A 25 9.29 15.60 2.53
CA ASP A 25 9.40 16.34 3.78
C ASP A 25 8.59 17.63 3.68
N ARG A 26 7.50 17.72 4.42
CA ARG A 26 6.62 18.89 4.42
C ARG A 26 7.02 19.93 5.46
N GLY A 27 7.91 19.58 6.38
CA GLY A 27 8.25 20.39 7.53
C GLY A 27 7.49 19.95 8.78
N ASN A 28 7.85 20.47 9.93
CA ASN A 28 7.25 20.16 11.24
C ASN A 28 7.25 18.66 11.56
N ASN A 29 8.33 17.96 11.19
CA ASN A 29 8.46 16.52 11.39
C ASN A 29 7.31 15.72 10.73
N THR A 30 6.79 16.21 9.62
CA THR A 30 5.79 15.54 8.79
C THR A 30 6.48 15.08 7.51
N THR A 31 6.61 13.75 7.38
CA THR A 31 7.40 13.11 6.34
C THR A 31 6.70 11.87 5.78
N CYS A 32 7.04 11.52 4.55
CA CYS A 32 6.64 10.27 3.93
C CYS A 32 7.86 9.65 3.27
N THR A 33 8.20 8.42 3.62
CA THR A 33 9.34 7.70 3.06
C THR A 33 8.85 6.57 2.17
N ILE A 34 9.32 6.56 0.93
CA ILE A 34 8.97 5.56 -0.07
C ILE A 34 10.22 4.76 -0.42
N ASN A 35 10.17 3.43 -0.25
CA ASN A 35 11.19 2.54 -0.75
C ASN A 35 10.87 2.22 -2.21
N LEU A 36 11.84 2.44 -3.12
CA LEU A 36 11.63 2.23 -4.55
C LEU A 36 11.38 0.76 -4.92
N HIS A 37 11.75 -0.18 -4.04
CA HIS A 37 11.32 -1.57 -4.17
C HIS A 37 9.81 -1.64 -3.90
N GLY A 38 9.04 -1.81 -4.96
CA GLY A 38 7.59 -1.84 -4.90
C GLY A 38 6.91 -0.48 -4.76
N ALA A 39 7.63 0.63 -4.82
CA ALA A 39 7.15 1.96 -4.43
C ALA A 39 6.43 1.90 -3.07
N THR A 40 6.98 1.13 -2.16
CA THR A 40 6.38 0.85 -0.86
C THR A 40 6.56 2.03 0.07
N VAL A 41 5.45 2.66 0.47
CA VAL A 41 5.48 3.66 1.54
C VAL A 41 5.79 2.92 2.84
N VAL A 42 6.94 3.19 3.43
CA VAL A 42 7.42 2.49 4.64
C VAL A 42 7.30 3.33 5.89
N SER A 43 7.05 4.64 5.76
CA SER A 43 6.89 5.54 6.89
C SER A 43 6.03 6.73 6.48
N TRP A 44 5.12 7.11 7.33
CA TRP A 44 4.37 8.35 7.26
C TRP A 44 4.26 8.91 8.66
N ARG A 45 4.98 10.03 8.89
CA ARG A 45 5.00 10.71 10.19
C ARG A 45 4.25 12.02 10.10
N VAL A 46 3.36 12.24 11.04
CA VAL A 46 2.64 13.50 11.22
C VAL A 46 3.04 14.04 12.58
N ASN A 47 3.66 15.23 12.59
CA ASN A 47 4.22 15.82 13.82
C ASN A 47 5.10 14.82 14.58
N ASN A 48 5.97 14.12 13.86
CA ASN A 48 6.89 13.09 14.35
C ASN A 48 6.22 11.82 14.91
N GLN A 49 4.94 11.61 14.67
CA GLN A 49 4.25 10.38 15.08
C GLN A 49 4.07 9.46 13.87
N GLU A 50 4.63 8.25 13.94
CA GLU A 50 4.51 7.25 12.89
C GLU A 50 3.08 6.72 12.81
N GLN A 51 2.52 6.73 11.62
CA GLN A 51 1.16 6.26 11.35
C GLN A 51 1.12 4.83 10.81
N LEU A 52 2.24 4.35 10.27
CA LEU A 52 2.33 3.05 9.62
C LEU A 52 3.14 2.06 10.46
N PHE A 53 2.80 0.80 10.30
CA PHE A 53 3.53 -0.31 10.90
C PHE A 53 4.43 -0.96 9.87
N VAL A 54 5.69 -1.18 10.24
CA VAL A 54 6.63 -2.03 9.51
C VAL A 54 7.19 -3.04 10.50
N SER A 55 7.16 -4.32 10.14
CA SER A 55 7.70 -5.36 11.02
C SER A 55 9.19 -5.16 11.26
N LYS A 56 9.64 -5.42 12.48
CA LYS A 56 11.07 -5.46 12.82
C LYS A 56 11.79 -6.60 12.10
N GLN A 57 11.04 -7.60 11.63
CA GLN A 57 11.54 -8.75 10.88
C GLN A 57 11.48 -8.53 9.36
N ALA A 58 10.97 -7.39 8.90
CA ALA A 58 10.91 -7.08 7.48
C ALA A 58 12.30 -7.15 6.83
N VAL A 59 12.36 -7.71 5.62
CA VAL A 59 13.60 -7.90 4.88
C VAL A 59 13.66 -6.87 3.76
N PHE A 60 14.73 -6.08 3.75
CA PHE A 60 14.97 -5.03 2.76
C PHE A 60 16.08 -5.44 1.79
N ASP A 61 15.88 -6.57 1.11
CA ASP A 61 16.87 -7.17 0.21
C ASP A 61 16.64 -6.84 -1.27
N GLY A 62 15.60 -6.06 -1.58
CA GLY A 62 15.23 -5.76 -2.96
C GLY A 62 14.69 -6.96 -3.74
N LYS A 63 14.29 -8.03 -3.06
CA LYS A 63 13.76 -9.27 -3.65
C LYS A 63 12.34 -9.55 -3.19
N LYS A 64 12.15 -9.90 -1.92
CA LYS A 64 10.80 -10.13 -1.40
C LYS A 64 10.11 -8.82 -1.06
N ALA A 65 8.78 -8.85 -1.01
CA ALA A 65 7.97 -7.71 -0.60
C ALA A 65 8.30 -7.28 0.84
N ILE A 66 8.25 -5.98 1.09
CA ILE A 66 8.46 -5.42 2.44
C ILE A 66 7.24 -5.73 3.30
N ARG A 67 7.49 -6.28 4.49
CA ARG A 67 6.42 -6.63 5.44
C ARG A 67 6.03 -5.41 6.27
N GLY A 68 5.07 -4.66 5.78
CA GLY A 68 4.55 -3.47 6.44
C GLY A 68 4.44 -2.28 5.50
N GLY A 69 4.15 -1.11 6.06
CA GLY A 69 3.88 0.07 5.26
C GLY A 69 2.67 -0.08 4.36
N ILE A 70 2.82 0.26 3.09
CA ILE A 70 1.75 0.16 2.10
C ILE A 70 2.26 -0.57 0.84
N PRO A 71 2.32 -1.90 0.84
CA PRO A 71 2.61 -2.66 -0.36
C PRO A 71 1.57 -2.44 -1.45
N PHE A 72 2.03 -2.34 -2.68
CA PHE A 72 1.19 -2.14 -3.87
C PHE A 72 0.87 -3.49 -4.50
N VAL A 73 -0.40 -3.88 -4.50
CA VAL A 73 -0.86 -5.16 -5.02
C VAL A 73 -1.38 -4.98 -6.45
N PHE A 74 -0.72 -5.61 -7.40
CA PHE A 74 -1.06 -5.60 -8.82
C PHE A 74 -0.24 -6.68 -9.56
N PRO A 75 -0.76 -7.39 -10.55
CA PRO A 75 -2.12 -7.35 -11.11
C PRO A 75 -3.07 -8.35 -10.46
N GLN A 76 -2.66 -9.06 -9.42
CA GLN A 76 -3.41 -10.10 -8.73
C GLN A 76 -3.46 -9.84 -7.25
N PHE A 77 -4.60 -10.14 -6.63
CA PHE A 77 -4.75 -10.21 -5.18
C PHE A 77 -4.81 -11.68 -4.74
N GLY A 78 -4.04 -12.01 -3.69
CA GLY A 78 -3.98 -13.38 -3.18
C GLY A 78 -3.12 -14.31 -4.02
N ALA A 79 -3.34 -15.60 -3.89
CA ALA A 79 -2.59 -16.62 -4.61
C ALA A 79 -2.69 -16.42 -6.13
N TRP A 80 -1.59 -16.66 -6.82
CA TRP A 80 -1.50 -16.45 -8.27
C TRP A 80 -0.84 -17.65 -8.93
N THR A 81 -1.54 -18.24 -9.90
CA THR A 81 -1.02 -19.40 -10.65
C THR A 81 0.26 -19.06 -11.43
N PHE A 82 0.38 -17.83 -11.91
CA PHE A 82 1.44 -17.41 -12.84
C PHE A 82 2.62 -16.72 -12.16
N GLY A 83 2.54 -16.44 -10.86
CA GLY A 83 3.59 -15.71 -10.17
C GLY A 83 3.40 -15.67 -8.65
N PRO A 84 4.08 -14.76 -7.96
CA PRO A 84 4.01 -14.67 -6.50
C PRO A 84 2.64 -14.17 -6.03
N PRO A 85 2.25 -14.49 -4.79
CA PRO A 85 1.04 -13.94 -4.18
C PRO A 85 1.05 -12.41 -4.25
N HIS A 86 -0.11 -11.83 -4.50
CA HIS A 86 -0.32 -10.38 -4.64
C HIS A 86 0.38 -9.73 -5.82
N GLY A 87 0.80 -10.53 -6.83
CA GLY A 87 1.38 -10.03 -8.07
C GLY A 87 2.82 -9.59 -7.94
N PHE A 88 3.28 -8.79 -8.91
CA PHE A 88 4.68 -8.41 -9.04
C PHE A 88 4.98 -6.94 -8.66
N ALA A 89 3.99 -6.06 -8.57
CA ALA A 89 4.26 -4.64 -8.41
C ALA A 89 5.07 -4.32 -7.15
N ARG A 90 4.86 -5.05 -6.06
CA ARG A 90 5.54 -4.84 -4.78
C ARG A 90 6.94 -5.46 -4.70
N ILE A 91 7.38 -6.18 -5.72
CA ILE A 91 8.69 -6.84 -5.76
C ILE A 91 9.58 -6.35 -6.91
N VAL A 92 9.18 -5.31 -7.63
CA VAL A 92 9.97 -4.69 -8.68
C VAL A 92 10.39 -3.28 -8.25
N ARG A 93 11.49 -2.79 -8.82
CA ARG A 93 11.94 -1.43 -8.59
C ARG A 93 11.14 -0.47 -9.46
N TRP A 94 10.56 0.57 -8.84
CA TRP A 94 9.84 1.63 -9.53
C TRP A 94 10.78 2.77 -9.91
N ASN A 95 10.43 3.48 -10.97
CA ASN A 95 11.10 4.68 -11.42
C ASN A 95 10.53 5.90 -10.72
N VAL A 96 11.36 6.91 -10.50
CA VAL A 96 10.94 8.22 -10.06
C VAL A 96 10.67 9.06 -11.32
N GLU A 97 9.40 9.26 -11.66
CA GLU A 97 9.02 10.12 -12.79
C GLU A 97 9.15 11.59 -12.42
N LYS A 98 8.73 11.94 -11.21
CA LYS A 98 8.84 13.27 -10.66
C LYS A 98 9.39 13.20 -9.25
N PRO A 99 10.60 13.74 -8.99
CA PRO A 99 11.13 13.76 -7.64
C PRO A 99 10.31 14.69 -6.74
N PRO A 100 10.48 14.59 -5.41
CA PRO A 100 9.73 15.44 -4.48
C PRO A 100 9.83 16.92 -4.83
N GLU A 101 8.68 17.55 -4.95
CA GLU A 101 8.53 18.97 -5.25
C GLU A 101 7.54 19.61 -4.29
N ARG A 102 7.93 20.75 -3.71
CA ARG A 102 7.02 21.53 -2.87
C ARG A 102 6.09 22.33 -3.76
N LEU A 103 4.79 22.13 -3.55
CA LEU A 103 3.74 22.87 -4.23
C LEU A 103 3.54 24.25 -3.60
N PRO A 104 2.86 25.20 -4.30
CA PRO A 104 2.55 26.52 -3.73
C PRO A 104 1.79 26.45 -2.39
N SER A 105 1.01 25.39 -2.16
CA SER A 105 0.29 25.15 -0.90
C SER A 105 1.20 24.79 0.28
N GLY A 106 2.47 24.45 0.00
CA GLY A 106 3.39 23.89 0.98
C GLY A 106 3.39 22.35 1.04
N ASP A 107 2.42 21.71 0.39
CA ASP A 107 2.39 20.26 0.27
C ASP A 107 3.52 19.76 -0.63
N VAL A 108 3.87 18.49 -0.51
CA VAL A 108 4.98 17.91 -1.28
C VAL A 108 4.46 16.76 -2.14
N GLU A 109 4.79 16.81 -3.42
CA GLU A 109 4.35 15.84 -4.43
C GLU A 109 5.53 15.07 -5.00
N ALA A 110 5.33 13.78 -5.25
CA ALA A 110 6.23 12.94 -6.04
C ALA A 110 5.41 11.97 -6.89
N ILE A 111 5.96 11.54 -8.02
CA ILE A 111 5.32 10.59 -8.93
C ILE A 111 6.29 9.45 -9.24
N PHE A 112 5.80 8.24 -9.10
CA PHE A 112 6.52 7.00 -9.39
C PHE A 112 5.80 6.24 -10.51
N SER A 113 6.55 5.41 -11.23
CA SER A 113 5.96 4.61 -12.30
C SER A 113 6.70 3.30 -12.52
N ILE A 114 5.98 2.33 -13.06
CA ILE A 114 6.55 1.14 -13.69
C ILE A 114 5.86 0.88 -15.02
N MET A 115 6.59 0.24 -15.92
CA MET A 115 6.09 -0.29 -17.19
C MET A 115 6.36 -1.78 -17.25
N ASP A 116 5.73 -2.45 -18.21
CA ASP A 116 6.05 -3.84 -18.48
C ASP A 116 7.54 -4.02 -18.78
N SER A 117 8.04 -5.16 -18.39
CA SER A 117 9.43 -5.60 -18.59
C SER A 117 9.42 -7.06 -19.01
N GLU A 118 10.59 -7.58 -19.39
CA GLU A 118 10.73 -9.01 -19.66
C GLU A 118 10.29 -9.85 -18.45
N PHE A 119 10.64 -9.41 -17.26
CA PHE A 119 10.25 -10.08 -16.01
C PHE A 119 8.73 -10.09 -15.81
N THR A 120 8.05 -8.94 -15.91
CA THR A 120 6.60 -8.88 -15.71
C THR A 120 5.85 -9.65 -16.80
N ARG A 121 6.32 -9.59 -18.04
CA ARG A 121 5.70 -10.31 -19.15
C ARG A 121 5.86 -11.82 -19.08
N SER A 122 6.86 -12.30 -18.37
CA SER A 122 7.02 -13.75 -18.12
C SER A 122 5.89 -14.32 -17.27
N MET A 123 5.24 -13.49 -16.46
CA MET A 123 4.12 -13.86 -15.59
C MET A 123 2.77 -13.40 -16.13
N TRP A 124 2.75 -12.22 -16.75
CA TRP A 124 1.53 -11.55 -17.19
C TRP A 124 1.85 -10.78 -18.47
N ASN A 125 1.56 -11.39 -19.60
CA ASN A 125 2.10 -10.98 -20.90
C ASN A 125 1.28 -9.84 -21.54
N TYR A 126 1.26 -8.69 -20.87
CA TYR A 126 0.60 -7.49 -21.38
C TYR A 126 1.52 -6.28 -21.24
N PRO A 127 1.48 -5.36 -22.23
CA PRO A 127 2.06 -4.03 -22.01
C PRO A 127 1.17 -3.25 -21.04
N PHE A 128 1.77 -2.50 -20.13
CA PHE A 128 1.05 -1.65 -19.20
C PHE A 128 1.93 -0.51 -18.71
N LYS A 129 1.30 0.52 -18.19
CA LYS A 129 1.98 1.55 -17.41
C LYS A 129 1.18 1.83 -16.13
N LEU A 130 1.86 1.75 -14.98
CA LEU A 130 1.35 2.21 -13.69
C LEU A 130 1.98 3.53 -13.34
N THR A 131 1.16 4.49 -12.92
CA THR A 131 1.60 5.75 -12.31
C THR A 131 1.08 5.82 -10.88
N TYR A 132 1.92 6.31 -9.98
CA TYR A 132 1.63 6.39 -8.56
C TYR A 132 2.05 7.77 -8.05
N ARG A 133 1.06 8.63 -7.85
CA ARG A 133 1.26 10.00 -7.39
C ARG A 133 0.97 10.10 -5.92
N LEU A 134 1.91 10.61 -5.14
CA LEU A 134 1.80 10.83 -3.71
C LEU A 134 1.87 12.31 -3.41
N ILE A 135 0.96 12.79 -2.57
CA ILE A 135 0.96 14.17 -2.07
C ILE A 135 0.91 14.12 -0.55
N LEU A 136 1.96 14.64 0.08
CA LEU A 136 2.03 14.77 1.54
C LEU A 136 1.52 16.14 1.94
N ARG A 137 0.42 16.15 2.69
CA ARG A 137 -0.20 17.32 3.26
C ARG A 137 0.07 17.39 4.77
N GLU A 138 -0.44 18.41 5.42
CA GLU A 138 -0.19 18.63 6.85
C GLU A 138 -0.67 17.46 7.73
N LYS A 139 -1.88 16.94 7.44
CA LYS A 139 -2.51 15.85 8.18
C LYS A 139 -3.05 14.76 7.28
N GLU A 140 -2.74 14.81 5.99
CA GLU A 140 -3.25 13.87 5.00
C GLU A 140 -2.12 13.33 4.14
N LEU A 141 -2.31 12.13 3.65
CA LEU A 141 -1.49 11.53 2.60
C LEU A 141 -2.42 11.09 1.48
N HIS A 142 -2.21 11.62 0.28
CA HIS A 142 -3.02 11.36 -0.91
C HIS A 142 -2.27 10.40 -1.83
N PHE A 143 -3.01 9.43 -2.37
CA PHE A 143 -2.54 8.41 -3.30
C PHE A 143 -3.41 8.44 -4.55
N ASN A 144 -2.83 8.72 -5.71
CA ASN A 144 -3.51 8.66 -6.99
C ASN A 144 -2.83 7.62 -7.87
N ILE A 145 -3.59 6.63 -8.33
CA ILE A 145 -3.09 5.53 -9.14
C ILE A 145 -3.69 5.61 -10.51
N GLY A 146 -2.84 5.51 -11.54
CA GLY A 146 -3.26 5.35 -12.92
C GLY A 146 -2.79 4.00 -13.45
N VAL A 147 -3.69 3.28 -14.12
CA VAL A 147 -3.37 2.06 -14.86
C VAL A 147 -3.72 2.31 -16.32
N TYR A 148 -2.72 2.25 -17.19
CA TYR A 148 -2.88 2.49 -18.62
C TYR A 148 -2.61 1.22 -19.41
N ASN A 149 -3.51 0.93 -20.35
CA ASN A 149 -3.36 -0.13 -21.33
C ASN A 149 -2.92 0.47 -22.68
N PRO A 150 -1.61 0.44 -23.00
CA PRO A 150 -1.10 1.02 -24.26
C PRO A 150 -1.34 0.14 -25.48
N SER A 151 -1.81 -1.07 -25.32
CA SER A 151 -2.08 -1.97 -26.44
C SER A 151 -3.14 -1.40 -27.36
N LYS A 152 -3.04 -1.72 -28.64
CA LYS A 152 -4.03 -1.32 -29.66
C LYS A 152 -5.19 -2.30 -29.76
N ASP A 153 -4.98 -3.56 -29.37
CA ASP A 153 -5.88 -4.67 -29.66
C ASP A 153 -6.09 -5.67 -28.52
N HIS A 154 -5.37 -5.55 -27.40
CA HIS A 154 -5.52 -6.46 -26.28
C HIS A 154 -6.18 -5.79 -25.09
N THR A 155 -7.23 -6.40 -24.56
CA THR A 155 -7.84 -6.09 -23.29
C THR A 155 -7.13 -6.89 -22.20
N PHE A 156 -6.89 -6.29 -21.03
CA PHE A 156 -6.44 -7.04 -19.86
C PHE A 156 -7.33 -6.78 -18.65
N SER A 157 -7.25 -7.68 -17.69
CA SER A 157 -7.94 -7.52 -16.41
C SER A 157 -6.96 -7.64 -15.27
N PHE A 158 -7.26 -6.97 -14.16
CA PHE A 158 -6.38 -6.92 -13.01
C PHE A 158 -7.13 -6.70 -11.70
N ASN A 159 -6.48 -7.07 -10.60
CA ASN A 159 -6.80 -6.58 -9.27
C ASN A 159 -5.84 -5.46 -8.88
N LEU A 160 -6.31 -4.56 -8.05
CA LEU A 160 -5.53 -3.43 -7.51
C LEU A 160 -5.88 -3.25 -6.04
N LEU A 161 -4.86 -3.10 -5.19
CA LEU A 161 -5.09 -2.91 -3.76
C LEU A 161 -3.88 -2.23 -3.12
N LEU A 162 -4.14 -1.37 -2.16
CA LEU A 162 -3.15 -0.78 -1.26
C LEU A 162 -3.21 -1.49 0.09
N HIS A 163 -2.18 -2.29 0.37
CA HIS A 163 -2.12 -3.17 1.54
C HIS A 163 -1.60 -2.42 2.77
N THR A 164 -2.37 -1.45 3.24
CA THR A 164 -1.96 -0.54 4.31
C THR A 164 -1.92 -1.23 5.67
N TYR A 165 -0.75 -1.20 6.32
CA TYR A 165 -0.55 -1.62 7.71
C TYR A 165 -0.57 -0.37 8.59
N PHE A 166 -1.66 -0.13 9.30
CA PHE A 166 -1.72 0.96 10.27
C PHE A 166 -1.08 0.56 11.59
N LYS A 167 -0.26 1.45 12.14
CA LYS A 167 0.30 1.29 13.46
C LYS A 167 -0.74 1.68 14.51
N VAL A 168 -1.03 0.78 15.43
CA VAL A 168 -1.99 1.01 16.51
C VAL A 168 -1.39 0.59 17.85
N PRO A 169 -1.75 1.25 18.96
CA PRO A 169 -1.28 0.84 20.28
C PRO A 169 -1.73 -0.55 20.68
N ASP A 170 -2.98 -0.92 20.34
CA ASP A 170 -3.54 -2.24 20.59
C ASP A 170 -4.72 -2.46 19.64
N VAL A 171 -4.59 -3.44 18.74
CA VAL A 171 -5.63 -3.76 17.76
C VAL A 171 -6.96 -4.15 18.41
N ARG A 172 -6.92 -4.72 19.61
CA ARG A 172 -8.13 -5.11 20.37
C ARG A 172 -8.96 -3.92 20.83
N ARG A 173 -8.37 -2.72 20.81
CA ARG A 173 -9.01 -1.46 21.20
C ARG A 173 -9.38 -0.59 20.00
N CYS A 174 -9.35 -1.16 18.80
CA CYS A 174 -9.68 -0.45 17.57
C CYS A 174 -11.11 -0.76 17.13
N GLN A 175 -11.77 0.24 16.57
CA GLN A 175 -13.08 0.12 15.95
C GLN A 175 -13.02 0.68 14.54
N ILE A 176 -13.63 -0.04 13.59
CA ILE A 176 -13.66 0.37 12.17
C ILE A 176 -15.13 0.62 11.80
N THR A 177 -15.41 1.80 11.24
CA THR A 177 -16.73 2.17 10.72
C THR A 177 -16.82 1.97 9.21
N GLY A 178 -18.03 2.05 8.66
CA GLY A 178 -18.26 2.03 7.21
C GLY A 178 -18.38 0.64 6.60
N LEU A 179 -18.52 -0.40 7.44
CA LEU A 179 -18.63 -1.79 6.99
C LEU A 179 -19.97 -2.43 7.31
N HIS A 180 -20.82 -1.74 8.07
CA HIS A 180 -22.14 -2.26 8.43
C HIS A 180 -22.99 -2.59 7.20
N GLY A 181 -23.62 -3.75 7.22
CA GLY A 181 -24.49 -4.20 6.13
C GLY A 181 -23.76 -4.74 4.90
N CYS A 182 -22.45 -4.61 4.83
CA CYS A 182 -21.68 -5.16 3.71
C CYS A 182 -21.58 -6.67 3.79
N THR A 183 -21.60 -7.32 2.63
CA THR A 183 -21.18 -8.72 2.54
C THR A 183 -19.67 -8.80 2.57
N PHE A 184 -19.15 -9.87 3.16
CA PHE A 184 -17.71 -10.13 3.16
C PHE A 184 -17.41 -11.60 2.93
N ILE A 185 -16.29 -11.84 2.28
CA ILE A 185 -15.70 -13.17 2.12
C ILE A 185 -14.76 -13.38 3.28
N ASP A 186 -14.97 -14.42 4.09
CA ASP A 186 -14.12 -14.75 5.23
C ASP A 186 -13.11 -15.82 4.84
N LYS A 187 -11.85 -15.39 4.67
CA LYS A 187 -10.75 -16.30 4.29
C LYS A 187 -10.35 -17.24 5.42
N THR A 188 -10.77 -16.96 6.64
CA THR A 188 -10.53 -17.83 7.80
C THR A 188 -11.58 -18.94 7.92
N ARG A 189 -12.65 -18.89 7.11
CA ARG A 189 -13.78 -19.82 7.11
C ARG A 189 -14.06 -20.34 5.70
N ASP A 190 -13.04 -20.85 5.03
CA ASP A 190 -13.15 -21.45 3.69
C ASP A 190 -13.83 -20.56 2.64
N ASN A 191 -13.55 -19.27 2.68
CA ASN A 191 -14.10 -18.28 1.76
C ASN A 191 -15.64 -18.22 1.76
N GLN A 192 -16.26 -18.55 2.88
CA GLN A 192 -17.71 -18.39 3.03
C GLN A 192 -18.08 -16.92 3.07
N ILE A 193 -19.27 -16.60 2.59
CA ILE A 193 -19.79 -15.23 2.49
C ILE A 193 -20.76 -14.98 3.65
N PHE A 194 -20.56 -13.86 4.33
CA PHE A 194 -21.38 -13.40 5.45
C PHE A 194 -21.80 -11.96 5.24
N GLN A 195 -22.77 -11.52 6.01
CA GLN A 195 -23.17 -10.11 6.08
C GLN A 195 -22.74 -9.53 7.43
N GLU A 196 -22.13 -8.34 7.41
CA GLU A 196 -21.69 -7.64 8.62
C GLU A 196 -22.88 -6.98 9.32
N GLY A 197 -23.21 -7.46 10.50
CA GLY A 197 -24.31 -6.92 11.29
C GLY A 197 -23.90 -5.87 12.32
N ARG A 198 -22.58 -5.66 12.52
CA ARG A 198 -22.09 -4.72 13.54
C ARG A 198 -21.98 -3.31 12.97
N ASP A 199 -22.32 -2.29 13.77
CA ASP A 199 -22.11 -0.88 13.39
C ASP A 199 -20.63 -0.52 13.36
N VAL A 200 -19.86 -1.10 14.27
CA VAL A 200 -18.39 -0.99 14.28
C VAL A 200 -17.77 -2.39 14.27
N VAL A 201 -16.75 -2.55 13.47
CA VAL A 201 -15.99 -3.80 13.37
C VAL A 201 -14.82 -3.76 14.33
N THR A 202 -14.65 -4.81 15.10
CA THR A 202 -13.55 -4.99 16.04
C THR A 202 -12.75 -6.24 15.66
N VAL A 203 -11.49 -6.30 16.08
CA VAL A 203 -10.58 -7.43 15.82
C VAL A 203 -10.19 -8.04 17.15
N CYS A 204 -10.60 -9.31 17.37
CA CYS A 204 -10.31 -10.05 18.60
C CYS A 204 -9.84 -11.48 18.32
N GLU A 205 -9.57 -11.79 17.08
CA GLU A 205 -9.11 -13.11 16.60
C GLU A 205 -8.43 -12.95 15.24
N TRP A 206 -7.86 -14.01 14.72
CA TRP A 206 -7.38 -14.03 13.34
C TRP A 206 -8.49 -13.57 12.41
N THR A 207 -8.22 -12.53 11.65
CA THR A 207 -9.19 -11.86 10.78
C THR A 207 -8.56 -11.71 9.40
N ASP A 208 -9.28 -12.16 8.38
CA ASP A 208 -8.89 -12.03 6.98
C ASP A 208 -10.17 -12.00 6.14
N ARG A 209 -10.66 -10.78 5.88
CA ARG A 209 -11.97 -10.56 5.27
C ARG A 209 -11.90 -9.61 4.11
N ILE A 210 -12.60 -9.95 3.02
CA ILE A 210 -12.81 -9.07 1.88
C ILE A 210 -14.23 -8.53 1.96
N TYR A 211 -14.38 -7.29 2.43
CA TYR A 211 -15.67 -6.60 2.43
C TYR A 211 -15.93 -6.05 1.04
N GLN A 212 -17.11 -6.36 0.48
CA GLN A 212 -17.48 -6.05 -0.90
C GLN A 212 -18.41 -4.83 -0.96
N ASN A 213 -18.22 -3.97 -1.97
CA ASN A 213 -19.04 -2.78 -2.22
C ASN A 213 -19.25 -1.94 -0.96
N THR A 214 -18.14 -1.60 -0.30
CA THR A 214 -18.17 -0.84 0.94
C THR A 214 -18.45 0.64 0.65
N GLN A 215 -18.78 1.37 1.71
CA GLN A 215 -18.83 2.82 1.66
C GLN A 215 -17.46 3.40 1.31
N PRO A 216 -17.40 4.63 0.76
CA PRO A 216 -16.13 5.25 0.36
C PRO A 216 -15.29 5.73 1.54
N GLU A 217 -15.78 5.64 2.76
CA GLU A 217 -15.08 6.14 3.95
C GLU A 217 -15.12 5.13 5.09
N HIS A 218 -13.96 4.98 5.73
CA HIS A 218 -13.82 4.23 6.98
C HIS A 218 -13.09 5.09 8.00
N ILE A 219 -13.49 4.98 9.27
CA ILE A 219 -12.79 5.60 10.39
C ILE A 219 -12.33 4.49 11.31
N ILE A 220 -11.02 4.46 11.57
CA ILE A 220 -10.39 3.56 12.53
C ILE A 220 -10.16 4.37 13.80
N THR A 221 -10.85 4.01 14.88
CA THR A 221 -10.77 4.71 16.17
C THR A 221 -10.08 3.83 17.18
N ASN A 222 -9.04 4.37 17.85
CA ASN A 222 -8.52 3.76 19.07
C ASN A 222 -9.37 4.27 20.24
N VAL A 223 -10.09 3.37 20.90
CA VAL A 223 -11.07 3.74 21.93
C VAL A 223 -10.42 4.21 23.25
N VAL A 224 -9.13 3.92 23.45
CA VAL A 224 -8.40 4.37 24.63
C VAL A 224 -7.91 5.81 24.47
N SER A 225 -7.27 6.12 23.34
CA SER A 225 -6.72 7.45 23.07
C SER A 225 -7.69 8.41 22.41
N GLY A 226 -8.77 7.90 21.82
CA GLY A 226 -9.69 8.68 20.98
C GLY A 226 -9.13 9.06 19.62
N ARG A 227 -7.91 8.62 19.28
CA ARG A 227 -7.29 8.90 17.99
C ARG A 227 -8.04 8.23 16.86
N LYS A 228 -8.15 8.94 15.74
CA LYS A 228 -8.86 8.48 14.56
C LYS A 228 -7.97 8.54 13.34
N MET A 229 -8.07 7.52 12.49
CA MET A 229 -7.53 7.49 11.14
C MET A 229 -8.70 7.39 10.18
N ARG A 230 -8.82 8.36 9.27
CA ARG A 230 -9.84 8.37 8.23
C ARG A 230 -9.26 7.83 6.94
N VAL A 231 -9.95 6.88 6.32
CA VAL A 231 -9.62 6.31 5.02
C VAL A 231 -10.74 6.68 4.05
N GLN A 232 -10.43 7.46 3.02
CA GLN A 232 -11.35 7.79 1.94
C GLN A 232 -10.87 7.13 0.65
N LYS A 233 -11.81 6.58 -0.14
CA LYS A 233 -11.50 5.79 -1.33
C LYS A 233 -12.31 6.28 -2.53
N TYR A 234 -11.70 6.22 -3.70
CA TYR A 234 -12.34 6.41 -4.99
C TYR A 234 -11.93 5.29 -5.94
N ASN A 235 -12.89 4.62 -6.56
CA ASN A 235 -12.70 3.44 -7.40
C ASN A 235 -11.98 2.27 -6.71
N PHE A 236 -12.11 2.20 -5.41
CA PHE A 236 -11.78 1.04 -4.60
C PHE A 236 -13.06 0.55 -3.91
N PRO A 237 -13.86 -0.30 -4.57
CA PRO A 237 -15.13 -0.73 -4.01
C PRO A 237 -15.01 -1.63 -2.80
N ASP A 238 -13.85 -2.29 -2.63
CA ASP A 238 -13.66 -3.27 -1.59
C ASP A 238 -12.76 -2.75 -0.48
N THR A 239 -12.91 -3.36 0.70
CA THR A 239 -12.04 -3.12 1.85
C THR A 239 -11.63 -4.45 2.44
N VAL A 240 -10.33 -4.71 2.49
CA VAL A 240 -9.81 -5.90 3.16
C VAL A 240 -9.43 -5.54 4.59
N VAL A 241 -9.88 -6.34 5.55
CA VAL A 241 -9.50 -6.21 6.96
C VAL A 241 -8.71 -7.45 7.34
N TRP A 242 -7.49 -7.26 7.80
CA TRP A 242 -6.59 -8.36 8.13
C TRP A 242 -5.78 -8.09 9.40
N ASN A 243 -5.69 -9.12 10.23
CA ASN A 243 -4.73 -9.23 11.31
C ASN A 243 -4.41 -10.71 11.50
N PRO A 244 -3.13 -11.12 11.50
CA PRO A 244 -2.77 -12.53 11.59
C PRO A 244 -3.08 -13.16 12.95
N TRP A 245 -3.22 -12.33 13.98
CA TRP A 245 -3.34 -12.78 15.36
C TRP A 245 -2.12 -13.60 15.78
N GLN A 246 -2.12 -14.10 16.99
CA GLN A 246 -0.98 -14.84 17.54
C GLN A 246 -0.64 -16.10 16.73
N GLU A 247 -1.66 -16.84 16.33
CA GLU A 247 -1.51 -18.13 15.64
C GLU A 247 -0.82 -17.98 14.29
N LYS A 248 -1.30 -17.08 13.46
CA LYS A 248 -0.80 -16.91 12.08
C LYS A 248 0.44 -16.03 12.02
N ALA A 249 0.66 -15.17 13.00
CA ALA A 249 1.90 -14.38 13.09
C ALA A 249 3.13 -15.30 13.12
N ARG A 250 3.04 -16.41 13.81
CA ARG A 250 4.14 -17.39 13.92
C ARG A 250 4.49 -18.05 12.59
N ASP A 251 3.53 -18.13 11.67
CA ASP A 251 3.71 -18.75 10.36
C ASP A 251 4.30 -17.77 9.33
N ILE A 252 4.45 -16.51 9.66
CA ILE A 252 4.97 -15.47 8.77
C ILE A 252 6.44 -15.18 9.15
N PRO A 253 7.41 -15.62 8.31
CA PRO A 253 8.84 -15.55 8.70
C PRO A 253 9.37 -14.15 8.88
N ASP A 254 8.82 -13.18 8.15
CA ASP A 254 9.24 -11.77 8.17
C ASP A 254 8.31 -10.89 8.99
N PHE A 255 7.57 -11.49 9.93
CA PHE A 255 6.70 -10.80 10.88
C PHE A 255 7.02 -11.33 12.29
N GLY A 256 7.18 -10.43 13.24
CA GLY A 256 7.48 -10.82 14.63
C GLY A 256 6.27 -11.45 15.31
N ASP A 257 6.49 -12.50 16.08
CA ASP A 257 5.44 -13.27 16.74
C ASP A 257 4.55 -12.41 17.66
N ASP A 258 5.13 -11.37 18.25
CA ASP A 258 4.47 -10.53 19.25
C ASP A 258 4.03 -9.16 18.68
N GLU A 259 4.12 -8.95 17.37
CA GLU A 259 3.81 -7.67 16.74
C GLU A 259 2.34 -7.50 16.35
N PHE A 260 1.55 -8.56 16.30
CA PHE A 260 0.16 -8.50 15.85
C PHE A 260 -0.72 -7.51 16.64
N PRO A 261 -0.50 -7.24 17.95
CA PRO A 261 -1.31 -6.26 18.66
C PRO A 261 -1.12 -4.82 18.16
N ASN A 262 0.00 -4.54 17.51
CA ASN A 262 0.39 -3.18 17.16
C ASN A 262 0.14 -2.81 15.69
N MET A 263 -0.66 -3.60 14.99
CA MET A 263 -1.01 -3.31 13.61
C MET A 263 -2.44 -3.71 13.30
N ILE A 264 -3.01 -3.06 12.32
CA ILE A 264 -4.24 -3.45 11.67
C ILE A 264 -4.14 -3.11 10.19
N CYS A 265 -4.50 -4.06 9.32
CA CYS A 265 -4.61 -3.79 7.90
C CYS A 265 -6.04 -3.45 7.54
N VAL A 266 -6.24 -2.27 6.97
CA VAL A 266 -7.50 -1.83 6.36
C VAL A 266 -7.12 -1.37 4.97
N GLU A 267 -7.49 -2.15 3.97
CA GLU A 267 -6.90 -2.10 2.65
C GLU A 267 -7.93 -1.70 1.61
N SER A 268 -7.66 -0.61 0.90
CA SER A 268 -8.50 -0.14 -0.20
C SER A 268 -8.20 -0.96 -1.45
N GLY A 269 -9.21 -1.62 -2.02
CA GLY A 269 -8.98 -2.53 -3.12
C GLY A 269 -10.13 -2.64 -4.12
N HIS A 270 -9.76 -3.18 -5.29
CA HIS A 270 -10.67 -3.62 -6.33
C HIS A 270 -10.30 -5.08 -6.62
N VAL A 271 -10.85 -6.00 -5.80
CA VAL A 271 -10.38 -7.40 -5.74
C VAL A 271 -11.49 -8.43 -5.81
N SER A 272 -12.74 -8.08 -5.48
CA SER A 272 -13.88 -9.01 -5.56
C SER A 272 -14.21 -9.39 -6.99
N SER A 273 -14.08 -8.42 -7.90
CA SER A 273 -14.14 -8.63 -9.34
C SER A 273 -12.99 -7.86 -9.99
N PRO A 274 -12.42 -8.37 -11.08
CA PRO A 274 -11.32 -7.68 -11.75
C PRO A 274 -11.80 -6.41 -12.44
N VAL A 275 -10.89 -5.43 -12.55
CA VAL A 275 -11.06 -4.32 -13.49
C VAL A 275 -10.73 -4.82 -14.89
N ILE A 276 -11.61 -4.57 -15.84
CA ILE A 276 -11.40 -4.89 -17.25
C ILE A 276 -11.02 -3.61 -17.96
N LEU A 277 -9.84 -3.57 -18.57
CA LEU A 277 -9.29 -2.38 -19.20
C LEU A 277 -9.11 -2.58 -20.69
N LEU A 278 -9.93 -1.87 -21.46
CA LEU A 278 -9.93 -1.93 -22.93
C LEU A 278 -8.64 -1.32 -23.50
N PRO A 279 -8.26 -1.71 -24.74
CA PRO A 279 -7.08 -1.13 -25.40
C PRO A 279 -7.13 0.39 -25.45
N GLY A 280 -5.99 1.04 -25.18
CA GLY A 280 -5.85 2.48 -25.25
C GLY A 280 -6.57 3.26 -24.17
N THR A 281 -7.08 2.60 -23.12
CA THR A 281 -7.81 3.27 -22.04
C THR A 281 -7.03 3.23 -20.74
N ALA A 282 -7.45 4.07 -19.80
CA ALA A 282 -6.86 4.19 -18.47
C ALA A 282 -7.91 4.01 -17.38
N PHE A 283 -7.47 3.51 -16.25
CA PHE A 283 -8.25 3.40 -15.00
C PHE A 283 -7.59 4.24 -13.94
N GLU A 284 -8.38 4.94 -13.14
CA GLU A 284 -7.89 5.75 -12.03
C GLU A 284 -8.55 5.34 -10.73
N ALA A 285 -7.77 5.30 -9.66
CA ALA A 285 -8.24 5.07 -8.30
C ALA A 285 -7.44 5.95 -7.34
N SER A 286 -8.05 6.28 -6.21
CA SER A 286 -7.38 7.10 -5.21
C SER A 286 -7.75 6.71 -3.78
N GLN A 287 -6.84 7.03 -2.87
CA GLN A 287 -7.02 6.88 -1.43
C GLN A 287 -6.51 8.14 -0.74
N ILE A 288 -7.22 8.59 0.29
CA ILE A 288 -6.79 9.64 1.19
C ILE A 288 -6.77 9.10 2.59
N LEU A 289 -5.62 9.20 3.25
CA LEU A 289 -5.47 8.91 4.68
C LEU A 289 -5.38 10.25 5.42
N GLN A 290 -6.14 10.38 6.51
CA GLN A 290 -6.19 11.61 7.32
C GLN A 290 -6.13 11.26 8.81
N VAL A 291 -5.28 11.97 9.54
CA VAL A 291 -5.17 11.89 10.99
C VAL A 291 -5.84 13.06 11.69
#